data_691b5f39e33c639759e5c5d6c339bc14
#
_entry.id   691b5f39e33c639759e5c5d6c339bc14
#
_cell.length_a   1.000
_cell.length_b   1.000
_cell.length_c   1.000
_cell.angle_alpha   90.00
_cell.angle_beta   90.00
_cell.angle_gamma   90.00
#
_symmetry.space_group_name_H-M   'P 1'
#
loop_
_entity.id
_entity.type
_entity.pdbx_description
1 polymer ?
#
loop_
_entity_poly.entity_id
_entity_poly.type
_entity_poly.pdbx_seq_one_letter_code
_entity_poly.pdbx_strand_id
1 'polypeptide(L)'
;MHQHNIDGVEIPFDRSWKNIGIALSGGADSALLAYILCELAKGNDTTIHIVNHVRCWKTKPWQQVDAGRVYSWLFQRFYHTKFVRHTNFIAPELEYGNIGPNLTDEYGKKVSGDNIQQRAYAEFICHKYDLDAYYNAVTRNPRQAMFNGMRERDLERNEDNKHLEYMIHMGRVASHPFRFVDKSWVIKQYHRLEIAELLDLTRSCEGTFEDIDYKNYQPGQYVPLCGECFWCKEREWAITNAIKN
;
A
#
# COMPACT_ATOMS: atom_id res chain seq x y z
N MET A 1 0.05 -18.80 -15.53
CA MET A 1 0.21 -17.46 -14.93
C MET A 1 0.96 -16.61 -15.94
N HIS A 2 0.37 -15.51 -16.37
CA HIS A 2 1.01 -14.54 -17.26
C HIS A 2 1.65 -13.43 -16.41
N GLN A 3 2.86 -13.00 -16.80
CA GLN A 3 3.51 -11.85 -16.19
C GLN A 3 3.30 -10.66 -17.13
N HIS A 4 2.71 -9.61 -16.60
CA HIS A 4 2.53 -8.35 -17.32
C HIS A 4 3.68 -7.42 -16.98
N ASN A 5 4.50 -7.10 -17.96
CA ASN A 5 5.65 -6.19 -17.78
C ASN A 5 5.22 -4.75 -18.00
N ILE A 6 5.42 -3.91 -17.00
CA ILE A 6 5.21 -2.47 -17.06
C ILE A 6 6.53 -1.80 -16.72
N ASP A 7 7.21 -1.29 -17.75
CA ASP A 7 8.47 -0.55 -17.61
C ASP A 7 9.51 -1.30 -16.73
N GLY A 8 9.70 -2.60 -17.02
CA GLY A 8 10.64 -3.47 -16.31
C GLY A 8 10.12 -4.09 -15.02
N VAL A 9 8.90 -3.76 -14.60
CA VAL A 9 8.24 -4.36 -13.42
C VAL A 9 7.27 -5.45 -13.86
N GLU A 10 7.44 -6.64 -13.33
CA GLU A 10 6.58 -7.77 -13.59
C GLU A 10 5.44 -7.84 -12.58
N ILE A 11 4.21 -7.87 -13.07
CA ILE A 11 3.00 -8.02 -12.27
C ILE A 11 2.37 -9.36 -12.64
N PRO A 12 2.41 -10.35 -11.75
CA PRO A 12 1.74 -11.62 -12.00
C PRO A 12 0.24 -11.40 -12.04
N PHE A 13 -0.41 -11.84 -13.09
CA PHE A 13 -1.86 -11.82 -13.23
C PHE A 13 -2.29 -12.95 -14.17
N ASP A 14 -3.38 -13.62 -13.86
CA ASP A 14 -3.96 -14.62 -14.72
C ASP A 14 -5.42 -14.29 -14.99
N ARG A 15 -5.80 -14.27 -16.27
CA ARG A 15 -7.17 -13.95 -16.68
C ARG A 15 -8.22 -14.96 -16.22
N SER A 16 -7.79 -16.14 -15.80
CA SER A 16 -8.67 -17.16 -15.23
C SER A 16 -9.01 -16.90 -13.76
N TRP A 17 -8.27 -16.03 -13.08
CA TRP A 17 -8.49 -15.71 -11.68
C TRP A 17 -9.84 -15.03 -11.46
N LYS A 18 -10.54 -15.49 -10.44
CA LYS A 18 -11.88 -15.03 -10.07
C LYS A 18 -11.86 -13.99 -8.98
N ASN A 19 -10.94 -14.10 -8.05
CA ASN A 19 -10.85 -13.21 -6.90
C ASN A 19 -9.39 -12.82 -6.66
N ILE A 20 -9.11 -11.53 -6.64
CA ILE A 20 -7.80 -11.00 -6.26
C ILE A 20 -7.95 -9.96 -5.16
N GLY A 21 -6.99 -9.89 -4.26
CA GLY A 21 -6.96 -8.92 -3.16
C GLY A 21 -5.83 -7.92 -3.30
N ILE A 22 -6.06 -6.69 -2.84
CA ILE A 22 -5.03 -5.67 -2.73
C ILE A 22 -5.16 -4.85 -1.45
N ALA A 23 -4.04 -4.64 -0.77
CA ALA A 23 -3.96 -3.68 0.33
C ALA A 23 -3.93 -2.24 -0.22
N LEU A 24 -5.00 -1.47 0.03
CA LEU A 24 -5.13 -0.07 -0.39
C LEU A 24 -4.97 0.87 0.80
N SER A 25 -3.82 1.52 0.90
CA SER A 25 -3.50 2.43 2.01
C SER A 25 -3.92 3.90 1.75
N GLY A 26 -4.29 4.24 0.53
CA GLY A 26 -4.48 5.64 0.11
C GLY A 26 -3.18 6.34 -0.31
N GLY A 27 -2.02 5.68 -0.20
CA GLY A 27 -0.75 6.17 -0.72
C GLY A 27 -0.58 5.92 -2.22
N ALA A 28 0.36 6.65 -2.86
CA ALA A 28 0.59 6.59 -4.30
C ALA A 28 0.90 5.17 -4.80
N ASP A 29 1.70 4.41 -4.06
CA ASP A 29 2.14 3.08 -4.50
C ASP A 29 0.95 2.12 -4.62
N SER A 30 0.11 2.05 -3.58
CA SER A 30 -1.07 1.17 -3.56
C SER A 30 -2.16 1.62 -4.53
N ALA A 31 -2.30 2.92 -4.76
CA ALA A 31 -3.27 3.46 -5.70
C ALA A 31 -2.87 3.13 -7.15
N LEU A 32 -1.58 3.27 -7.51
CA LEU A 32 -1.08 2.88 -8.82
C LEU A 32 -1.28 1.38 -9.07
N LEU A 33 -0.90 0.54 -8.11
CA LEU A 33 -1.05 -0.91 -8.26
C LEU A 33 -2.52 -1.30 -8.40
N ALA A 34 -3.42 -0.70 -7.62
CA ALA A 34 -4.86 -0.93 -7.75
C ALA A 34 -5.38 -0.55 -9.14
N TYR A 35 -4.95 0.59 -9.69
CA TYR A 35 -5.26 1.00 -11.05
C TYR A 35 -4.79 -0.03 -12.08
N ILE A 36 -3.54 -0.48 -12.00
CA ILE A 36 -2.99 -1.48 -12.91
C ILE A 36 -3.77 -2.80 -12.84
N LEU A 37 -4.10 -3.27 -11.63
CA LEU A 37 -4.90 -4.48 -11.47
C LEU A 37 -6.31 -4.33 -12.07
N CYS A 38 -6.91 -3.15 -11.97
CA CYS A 38 -8.19 -2.86 -12.63
C CYS A 38 -8.06 -2.92 -14.16
N GLU A 39 -7.00 -2.37 -14.75
CA GLU A 39 -6.76 -2.47 -16.20
C GLU A 39 -6.51 -3.92 -16.63
N LEU A 40 -5.77 -4.71 -15.87
CA LEU A 40 -5.54 -6.13 -16.16
C LEU A 40 -6.82 -6.98 -16.03
N ALA A 41 -7.69 -6.63 -15.08
CA ALA A 41 -8.96 -7.31 -14.86
C ALA A 41 -10.04 -6.89 -15.86
N LYS A 42 -9.82 -5.86 -16.66
CA LYS A 42 -10.79 -5.33 -17.60
C LYS A 42 -11.23 -6.38 -18.63
N GLY A 43 -12.52 -6.57 -18.73
CA GLY A 43 -13.11 -7.58 -19.63
C GLY A 43 -13.05 -9.02 -19.10
N ASN A 44 -12.55 -9.24 -17.88
CA ASN A 44 -12.57 -10.53 -17.20
C ASN A 44 -13.69 -10.57 -16.14
N ASP A 45 -14.04 -11.76 -15.69
CA ASP A 45 -14.96 -11.97 -14.58
C ASP A 45 -14.19 -12.04 -13.24
N THR A 46 -13.25 -11.10 -13.05
CA THR A 46 -12.43 -11.01 -11.84
C THR A 46 -13.03 -10.02 -10.86
N THR A 47 -13.19 -10.43 -9.60
CA THR A 47 -13.58 -9.56 -8.49
C THR A 47 -12.32 -9.04 -7.79
N ILE A 48 -12.22 -7.73 -7.59
CA ILE A 48 -11.11 -7.09 -6.88
C ILE A 48 -11.54 -6.79 -5.44
N HIS A 49 -10.90 -7.45 -4.49
CA HIS A 49 -11.08 -7.25 -3.05
C HIS A 49 -10.13 -6.16 -2.56
N ILE A 50 -10.66 -4.98 -2.28
CA ILE A 50 -9.91 -3.84 -1.75
C ILE A 50 -9.84 -3.94 -0.23
N VAL A 51 -8.65 -4.13 0.31
CA VAL A 51 -8.42 -4.24 1.76
C VAL A 51 -7.81 -2.94 2.28
N ASN A 52 -8.53 -2.25 3.15
CA ASN A 52 -8.04 -1.06 3.83
C ASN A 52 -7.79 -1.37 5.31
N HIS A 53 -6.55 -1.14 5.77
CA HIS A 53 -6.17 -1.24 7.17
C HIS A 53 -6.30 0.14 7.82
N VAL A 54 -7.20 0.27 8.77
CA VAL A 54 -7.48 1.53 9.46
C VAL A 54 -6.77 1.54 10.80
N ARG A 55 -5.81 2.44 10.92
CA ARG A 55 -5.13 2.78 12.17
C ARG A 55 -5.73 4.10 12.66
N CYS A 56 -6.81 4.02 13.46
CA CYS A 56 -7.54 5.20 13.93
C CYS A 56 -6.81 5.97 15.01
N TRP A 57 -5.67 5.46 15.47
CA TRP A 57 -4.95 5.95 16.62
C TRP A 57 -3.63 6.62 16.21
N LYS A 58 -3.28 7.65 16.91
CA LYS A 58 -2.01 8.37 16.91
C LYS A 58 -1.63 9.13 15.62
N THR A 59 -1.64 8.53 14.44
CA THR A 59 -0.98 9.18 13.29
C THR A 59 -1.78 9.19 12.00
N LYS A 60 -2.87 8.41 11.87
CA LYS A 60 -3.47 8.17 10.55
C LYS A 60 -4.99 8.10 10.50
N PRO A 61 -5.74 8.94 11.20
CA PRO A 61 -7.21 8.92 11.09
C PRO A 61 -7.70 9.27 9.68
N TRP A 62 -6.90 9.99 8.90
CA TRP A 62 -7.20 10.38 7.52
C TRP A 62 -6.88 9.30 6.48
N GLN A 63 -6.07 8.29 6.78
CA GLN A 63 -5.66 7.26 5.81
C GLN A 63 -6.87 6.56 5.18
N GLN A 64 -7.90 6.28 5.96
CA GLN A 64 -9.14 5.69 5.47
C GLN A 64 -9.89 6.62 4.51
N VAL A 65 -9.82 7.93 4.71
CA VAL A 65 -10.47 8.94 3.85
C VAL A 65 -9.77 8.95 2.49
N ASP A 66 -8.44 8.99 2.49
CA ASP A 66 -7.66 9.00 1.26
C ASP A 66 -7.79 7.67 0.49
N ALA A 67 -7.78 6.54 1.19
CA ALA A 67 -8.09 5.24 0.58
C ALA A 67 -9.52 5.22 0.01
N GLY A 68 -10.48 5.85 0.68
CA GLY A 68 -11.86 6.01 0.20
C GLY A 68 -11.95 6.84 -1.07
N ARG A 69 -11.19 7.94 -1.19
CA ARG A 69 -11.12 8.79 -2.39
C ARG A 69 -10.55 8.03 -3.58
N VAL A 70 -9.43 7.32 -3.37
CA VAL A 70 -8.82 6.45 -4.38
C VAL A 70 -9.80 5.37 -4.84
N TYR A 71 -10.44 4.68 -3.89
CA TYR A 71 -11.46 3.68 -4.19
C TYR A 71 -12.61 4.25 -5.02
N SER A 72 -13.14 5.41 -4.65
CA SER A 72 -14.25 6.04 -5.37
C SER A 72 -13.88 6.40 -6.80
N TRP A 73 -12.65 6.90 -7.01
CA TRP A 73 -12.14 7.19 -8.35
C TRP A 73 -12.00 5.92 -9.20
N LEU A 74 -11.42 4.85 -8.63
CA LEU A 74 -11.31 3.55 -9.30
C LEU A 74 -12.69 2.98 -9.65
N PHE A 75 -13.65 3.02 -8.72
CA PHE A 75 -15.00 2.54 -8.92
C PHE A 75 -15.72 3.27 -10.06
N GLN A 76 -15.56 4.58 -10.17
CA GLN A 76 -16.15 5.37 -11.24
C GLN A 76 -15.51 5.07 -12.60
N ARG A 77 -14.19 4.93 -12.64
CA ARG A 77 -13.45 4.67 -13.88
C ARG A 77 -13.62 3.24 -14.39
N PHE A 78 -13.75 2.29 -13.50
CA PHE A 78 -13.87 0.86 -13.79
C PHE A 78 -15.24 0.32 -13.36
N TYR A 79 -16.31 1.00 -13.71
CA TYR A 79 -17.69 0.69 -13.27
C TYR A 79 -18.19 -0.71 -13.67
N HIS A 80 -17.54 -1.38 -14.62
CA HIS A 80 -17.82 -2.77 -14.98
C HIS A 80 -17.06 -3.80 -14.16
N THR A 81 -16.04 -3.36 -13.41
CA THR A 81 -15.25 -4.26 -12.54
C THR A 81 -16.01 -4.51 -11.24
N LYS A 82 -16.02 -5.76 -10.82
CA LYS A 82 -16.61 -6.14 -9.53
C LYS A 82 -15.65 -5.79 -8.40
N PHE A 83 -16.09 -4.98 -7.45
CA PHE A 83 -15.33 -4.61 -6.28
C PHE A 83 -16.00 -5.10 -5.00
N VAL A 84 -15.19 -5.60 -4.06
CA VAL A 84 -15.59 -5.86 -2.68
C VAL A 84 -14.65 -5.11 -1.75
N ARG A 85 -15.19 -4.27 -0.88
CA ARG A 85 -14.40 -3.47 0.05
C ARG A 85 -14.37 -4.11 1.43
N HIS A 86 -13.18 -4.22 1.98
CA HIS A 86 -12.93 -4.72 3.34
C HIS A 86 -12.23 -3.65 4.16
N THR A 87 -12.63 -3.53 5.42
CA THR A 87 -11.99 -2.62 6.37
C THR A 87 -11.53 -3.41 7.59
N ASN A 88 -10.24 -3.36 7.85
CA ASN A 88 -9.62 -3.93 9.03
C ASN A 88 -9.26 -2.81 10.01
N PHE A 89 -9.91 -2.80 11.18
CA PHE A 89 -9.61 -1.85 12.25
C PHE A 89 -8.51 -2.45 13.14
N ILE A 90 -7.36 -1.79 13.13
CA ILE A 90 -6.22 -2.19 13.95
C ILE A 90 -6.40 -1.60 15.35
N ALA A 91 -6.34 -2.47 16.36
CA ALA A 91 -6.48 -2.07 17.75
C ALA A 91 -5.35 -1.11 18.17
N PRO A 92 -5.65 -0.06 18.96
CA PRO A 92 -4.68 0.93 19.39
C PRO A 92 -3.46 0.33 20.10
N GLU A 93 -3.67 -0.70 20.90
CA GLU A 93 -2.62 -1.40 21.65
C GLU A 93 -1.60 -2.04 20.71
N LEU A 94 -2.04 -2.50 19.55
CA LEU A 94 -1.18 -3.08 18.52
C LEU A 94 -0.38 -2.02 17.76
N GLU A 95 -1.00 -0.87 17.53
CA GLU A 95 -0.38 0.26 16.82
C GLU A 95 0.81 0.85 17.61
N TYR A 96 0.73 0.83 18.94
CA TYR A 96 1.79 1.36 19.82
C TYR A 96 2.93 0.38 20.12
N GLY A 97 2.88 -0.83 19.58
CA GLY A 97 3.89 -1.83 19.89
C GLY A 97 3.85 -2.33 21.33
N ASN A 98 2.77 -2.06 22.06
CA ASN A 98 2.59 -2.46 23.46
C ASN A 98 2.28 -3.95 23.65
N ILE A 99 2.26 -4.72 22.56
CA ILE A 99 2.20 -6.18 22.65
C ILE A 99 3.62 -6.69 22.88
N GLY A 100 4.02 -6.69 24.10
CA GLY A 100 5.24 -7.29 24.61
C GLY A 100 6.54 -6.93 23.87
N PRO A 101 7.61 -6.65 24.56
CA PRO A 101 8.88 -6.20 23.96
C PRO A 101 9.56 -7.24 23.05
N ASN A 102 8.98 -8.43 22.88
CA ASN A 102 9.65 -9.60 22.32
C ASN A 102 8.84 -10.34 21.23
N LEU A 103 7.87 -9.68 20.58
CA LEU A 103 7.27 -10.28 19.40
C LEU A 103 8.31 -10.32 18.28
N THR A 104 8.79 -11.50 18.02
CA THR A 104 9.66 -11.80 16.88
C THR A 104 8.89 -12.66 15.90
N ASP A 105 9.15 -12.49 14.60
CA ASP A 105 8.70 -13.42 13.59
C ASP A 105 9.47 -14.76 13.70
N GLU A 106 9.11 -15.71 12.87
CA GLU A 106 9.76 -17.02 12.81
C GLU A 106 11.27 -16.97 12.51
N TYR A 107 11.79 -15.81 12.08
CA TYR A 107 13.20 -15.54 11.80
C TYR A 107 13.89 -14.76 12.94
N GLY A 108 13.19 -14.53 14.06
CA GLY A 108 13.74 -13.80 15.21
C GLY A 108 13.76 -12.27 15.07
N LYS A 109 13.13 -11.72 14.00
CA LYS A 109 13.03 -10.26 13.78
C LYS A 109 11.88 -9.68 14.61
N LYS A 110 12.12 -8.54 15.28
CA LYS A 110 11.06 -7.81 15.97
C LYS A 110 10.00 -7.35 14.97
N VAL A 111 8.75 -7.74 15.19
CA VAL A 111 7.61 -7.38 14.34
C VAL A 111 6.69 -6.45 15.13
N SER A 112 6.19 -5.40 14.49
CA SER A 112 5.16 -4.56 15.10
C SER A 112 3.82 -5.32 15.13
N GLY A 113 3.07 -5.13 16.22
CA GLY A 113 1.78 -5.80 16.37
C GLY A 113 0.76 -5.42 15.29
N ASP A 114 0.84 -4.21 14.74
CA ASP A 114 0.00 -3.78 13.62
C ASP A 114 0.31 -4.54 12.33
N ASN A 115 1.58 -4.84 12.04
CA ASN A 115 1.94 -5.67 10.88
C ASN A 115 1.42 -7.09 11.01
N ILE A 116 1.49 -7.67 12.22
CA ILE A 116 0.91 -9.01 12.49
C ILE A 116 -0.58 -9.00 12.22
N GLN A 117 -1.31 -7.99 12.69
CA GLN A 117 -2.75 -7.91 12.49
C GLN A 117 -3.12 -7.65 11.01
N GLN A 118 -2.37 -6.83 10.29
CA GLN A 118 -2.56 -6.65 8.85
C GLN A 118 -2.41 -7.97 8.09
N ARG A 119 -1.38 -8.74 8.43
CA ARG A 119 -1.09 -10.04 7.85
C ARG A 119 -2.18 -11.06 8.16
N ALA A 120 -2.54 -11.22 9.43
CA ALA A 120 -3.61 -12.15 9.84
C ALA A 120 -4.95 -11.82 9.15
N TYR A 121 -5.25 -10.54 8.97
CA TYR A 121 -6.46 -10.13 8.25
C TYR A 121 -6.35 -10.42 6.75
N ALA A 122 -5.19 -10.21 6.14
CA ALA A 122 -4.97 -10.56 4.73
C ALA A 122 -5.15 -12.08 4.52
N GLU A 123 -4.60 -12.90 5.40
CA GLU A 123 -4.79 -14.36 5.40
C GLU A 123 -6.26 -14.74 5.54
N PHE A 124 -6.97 -14.13 6.48
CA PHE A 124 -8.41 -14.34 6.67
C PHE A 124 -9.21 -14.04 5.40
N ILE A 125 -8.94 -12.90 4.73
CA ILE A 125 -9.62 -12.51 3.48
C ILE A 125 -9.28 -13.50 2.36
N CYS A 126 -8.01 -13.89 2.24
CA CYS A 126 -7.58 -14.89 1.26
C CYS A 126 -8.35 -16.21 1.40
N HIS A 127 -8.53 -16.69 2.62
CA HIS A 127 -9.29 -17.91 2.88
C HIS A 127 -10.79 -17.73 2.65
N LYS A 128 -11.36 -16.68 3.23
CA LYS A 128 -12.80 -16.45 3.23
C LYS A 128 -13.39 -16.30 1.84
N TYR A 129 -12.64 -15.65 0.94
CA TYR A 129 -13.10 -15.31 -0.41
C TYR A 129 -12.38 -16.09 -1.51
N ASP A 130 -11.60 -17.09 -1.12
CA ASP A 130 -10.83 -17.92 -2.05
C ASP A 130 -10.03 -17.09 -3.06
N LEU A 131 -9.20 -16.16 -2.56
CA LEU A 131 -8.42 -15.28 -3.43
C LEU A 131 -7.34 -16.08 -4.16
N ASP A 132 -7.26 -15.91 -5.47
CA ASP A 132 -6.21 -16.46 -6.32
C ASP A 132 -4.86 -15.77 -6.10
N ALA A 133 -4.92 -14.45 -5.80
CA ALA A 133 -3.73 -13.64 -5.52
C ALA A 133 -4.03 -12.52 -4.52
N TYR A 134 -3.00 -12.10 -3.77
CA TYR A 134 -3.03 -10.94 -2.90
C TYR A 134 -1.82 -10.05 -3.15
N TYR A 135 -2.06 -8.75 -3.28
CA TYR A 135 -1.04 -7.77 -3.68
C TYR A 135 -0.79 -6.73 -2.61
N ASN A 136 0.48 -6.34 -2.51
CA ASN A 136 0.92 -5.22 -1.69
C ASN A 136 1.92 -4.36 -2.47
N ALA A 137 1.78 -3.06 -2.42
CA ALA A 137 2.55 -2.11 -3.21
C ALA A 137 3.76 -1.53 -2.44
N VAL A 138 4.53 -2.39 -1.78
CA VAL A 138 5.75 -1.95 -1.10
C VAL A 138 6.82 -1.64 -2.14
N THR A 139 7.35 -0.41 -2.12
CA THR A 139 8.51 0.01 -2.90
C THR A 139 9.79 -0.12 -2.08
N ARG A 140 10.95 -0.25 -2.75
CA ARG A 140 12.23 -0.12 -2.05
C ARG A 140 12.47 1.33 -1.65
N ASN A 141 13.31 1.52 -0.65
CA ASN A 141 13.77 2.86 -0.29
C ASN A 141 14.67 3.44 -1.40
N PRO A 142 14.63 4.76 -1.62
CA PRO A 142 15.53 5.41 -2.56
C PRO A 142 16.99 5.27 -2.10
N ARG A 143 17.94 5.51 -3.02
CA ARG A 143 19.37 5.37 -2.73
C ARG A 143 19.82 6.31 -1.61
N GLN A 144 20.88 5.90 -0.91
CA GLN A 144 21.40 6.53 0.32
C GLN A 144 21.63 8.05 0.26
N ALA A 145 21.93 8.61 -0.91
CA ALA A 145 22.09 10.06 -1.10
C ALA A 145 20.88 10.90 -0.69
N MET A 146 19.68 10.30 -0.68
CA MET A 146 18.46 10.95 -0.23
C MET A 146 18.34 10.98 1.30
N PHE A 147 19.03 10.08 2.00
CA PHE A 147 18.90 9.90 3.43
C PHE A 147 19.83 10.83 4.23
N ASN A 148 20.56 11.76 3.61
CA ASN A 148 21.39 12.72 4.34
C ASN A 148 20.52 13.51 5.33
N GLY A 149 20.64 13.19 6.62
CA GLY A 149 19.85 13.74 7.72
C GLY A 149 18.53 13.01 8.02
N MET A 150 18.25 11.87 7.40
CA MET A 150 17.09 11.00 7.71
C MET A 150 17.53 9.80 8.56
N ARG A 151 16.61 9.25 9.37
CA ARG A 151 16.91 8.11 10.25
C ARG A 151 17.17 6.82 9.45
N GLU A 152 18.22 6.08 9.83
CA GLU A 152 18.67 4.83 9.21
C GLU A 152 17.63 3.69 9.20
N ARG A 153 16.62 3.73 10.07
CA ARG A 153 15.63 2.64 10.23
C ARG A 153 14.95 2.21 8.94
N ASP A 154 14.98 3.07 7.93
CA ASP A 154 14.28 2.85 6.67
C ASP A 154 15.18 2.19 5.60
N LEU A 155 16.47 1.99 5.87
CA LEU A 155 17.41 1.27 5.01
C LEU A 155 17.11 -0.24 4.98
N GLU A 156 16.59 -0.80 6.08
CA GLU A 156 16.28 -2.23 6.21
C GLU A 156 15.19 -2.73 5.25
N ARG A 157 14.36 -1.82 4.71
CA ARG A 157 13.33 -2.19 3.72
C ARG A 157 13.87 -2.84 2.46
N ASN A 158 15.11 -2.55 2.10
CA ASN A 158 15.74 -3.11 0.91
C ASN A 158 16.12 -4.60 1.06
N GLU A 159 16.11 -5.12 2.29
CA GLU A 159 16.46 -6.51 2.63
C GLU A 159 15.21 -7.40 2.83
N ASP A 160 14.01 -6.85 2.82
CA ASP A 160 12.76 -7.57 3.12
C ASP A 160 12.28 -8.50 1.99
N ASN A 161 13.20 -9.18 1.31
CA ASN A 161 12.87 -10.19 0.32
C ASN A 161 12.20 -11.45 0.91
N LYS A 162 12.27 -11.62 2.24
CA LYS A 162 11.80 -12.84 2.92
C LYS A 162 10.29 -12.89 3.15
N HIS A 163 9.60 -11.75 3.12
CA HIS A 163 8.14 -11.72 3.34
C HIS A 163 7.30 -12.29 2.18
N LEU A 164 7.90 -12.56 1.03
CA LEU A 164 7.19 -13.17 -0.10
C LEU A 164 6.97 -14.67 0.07
N GLU A 165 7.82 -15.36 0.81
CA GLU A 165 7.74 -16.82 0.98
C GLU A 165 6.55 -17.23 1.84
N TYR A 166 6.05 -16.34 2.68
CA TYR A 166 5.05 -16.65 3.69
C TYR A 166 3.65 -16.96 3.15
N MET A 167 3.23 -16.32 2.07
CA MET A 167 1.92 -16.59 1.46
C MET A 167 1.97 -17.70 0.41
N ILE A 168 3.16 -18.12 -0.02
CA ILE A 168 3.36 -19.28 -0.90
C ILE A 168 2.95 -20.58 -0.21
N HIS A 169 3.07 -20.67 1.12
CA HIS A 169 2.62 -21.83 1.90
C HIS A 169 1.14 -22.18 1.75
N MET A 170 0.33 -21.23 1.27
CA MET A 170 -1.12 -21.44 1.10
C MET A 170 -1.50 -21.79 -0.35
N GLY A 171 -0.52 -22.04 -1.24
CA GLY A 171 -0.78 -22.32 -2.64
C GLY A 171 -1.31 -21.13 -3.45
N ARG A 172 -1.21 -19.91 -2.90
CA ARG A 172 -1.74 -18.68 -3.48
C ARG A 172 -0.61 -17.72 -3.85
N VAL A 173 -0.88 -16.83 -4.80
CA VAL A 173 0.11 -15.83 -5.21
C VAL A 173 0.09 -14.66 -4.24
N ALA A 174 1.19 -14.48 -3.50
CA ALA A 174 1.48 -13.22 -2.82
C ALA A 174 2.44 -12.41 -3.67
N SER A 175 2.12 -11.16 -3.95
CA SER A 175 2.92 -10.35 -4.84
C SER A 175 3.19 -8.95 -4.30
N HIS A 176 4.46 -8.56 -4.36
CA HIS A 176 4.96 -7.21 -4.09
C HIS A 176 5.68 -6.68 -5.33
N PRO A 177 4.95 -6.35 -6.41
CA PRO A 177 5.57 -6.10 -7.70
C PRO A 177 6.51 -4.90 -7.69
N PHE A 178 6.29 -3.91 -6.83
CA PHE A 178 7.08 -2.68 -6.76
C PHE A 178 8.33 -2.77 -5.85
N ARG A 179 8.59 -3.92 -5.24
CA ARG A 179 9.68 -4.07 -4.26
C ARG A 179 11.10 -3.73 -4.78
N PHE A 180 11.31 -3.80 -6.07
CA PHE A 180 12.60 -3.51 -6.69
C PHE A 180 12.72 -2.12 -7.30
N VAL A 181 11.64 -1.35 -7.30
CA VAL A 181 11.60 0.03 -7.78
C VAL A 181 11.33 0.99 -6.63
N ASP A 182 11.83 2.20 -6.75
CA ASP A 182 11.56 3.26 -5.79
C ASP A 182 10.35 4.11 -6.20
N LYS A 183 10.00 5.05 -5.36
CA LYS A 183 8.83 5.92 -5.57
C LYS A 183 8.93 6.80 -6.81
N SER A 184 10.14 7.11 -7.32
CA SER A 184 10.27 7.90 -8.55
C SER A 184 9.75 7.14 -9.77
N TRP A 185 9.97 5.82 -9.83
CA TRP A 185 9.35 4.96 -10.83
C TRP A 185 7.82 5.00 -10.73
N VAL A 186 7.27 4.92 -9.51
CA VAL A 186 5.82 4.99 -9.28
C VAL A 186 5.25 6.30 -9.81
N ILE A 187 5.84 7.44 -9.47
CA ILE A 187 5.39 8.76 -9.96
C ILE A 187 5.49 8.86 -11.48
N LYS A 188 6.57 8.35 -12.08
CA LYS A 188 6.72 8.31 -13.55
C LYS A 188 5.57 7.54 -14.21
N GLN A 189 5.10 6.43 -13.61
CA GLN A 189 3.98 5.68 -14.17
C GLN A 189 2.66 6.46 -14.15
N TYR A 190 2.40 7.31 -13.15
CA TYR A 190 1.22 8.18 -13.15
C TYR A 190 1.20 9.13 -14.35
N HIS A 191 2.34 9.70 -14.71
CA HIS A 191 2.47 10.55 -15.88
C HIS A 191 2.33 9.75 -17.19
N ARG A 192 3.00 8.59 -17.28
CA ARG A 192 2.98 7.75 -18.47
C ARG A 192 1.60 7.15 -18.77
N LEU A 193 0.83 6.84 -17.73
CA LEU A 193 -0.52 6.29 -17.84
C LEU A 193 -1.60 7.38 -17.92
N GLU A 194 -1.20 8.65 -17.91
CA GLU A 194 -2.09 9.82 -17.98
C GLU A 194 -3.18 9.82 -16.88
N ILE A 195 -2.77 9.47 -15.64
CA ILE A 195 -3.63 9.40 -14.46
C ILE A 195 -3.15 10.30 -13.32
N ALA A 196 -2.67 11.50 -13.66
CA ALA A 196 -2.16 12.45 -12.66
C ALA A 196 -3.23 12.83 -11.63
N GLU A 197 -4.49 12.89 -12.02
CA GLU A 197 -5.62 13.14 -11.11
C GLU A 197 -5.75 12.08 -10.02
N LEU A 198 -5.39 10.82 -10.29
CA LEU A 198 -5.35 9.79 -9.26
C LEU A 198 -4.21 10.03 -8.27
N LEU A 199 -3.04 10.51 -8.74
CA LEU A 199 -1.93 10.87 -7.86
C LEU A 199 -2.31 11.98 -6.88
N ASP A 200 -3.09 12.96 -7.33
CA ASP A 200 -3.55 14.08 -6.50
C ASP A 200 -4.51 13.65 -5.38
N LEU A 201 -5.21 12.53 -5.56
CA LEU A 201 -6.06 11.94 -4.53
C LEU A 201 -5.27 11.16 -3.47
N THR A 202 -3.98 10.88 -3.71
CA THR A 202 -3.16 10.04 -2.82
C THR A 202 -2.46 10.84 -1.75
N ARG A 203 -2.24 10.18 -0.60
CA ARG A 203 -1.50 10.75 0.52
C ARG A 203 -0.54 9.72 1.11
N SER A 204 0.74 10.10 1.21
CA SER A 204 1.78 9.27 1.82
C SER A 204 2.26 9.81 3.17
N CYS A 205 1.78 10.97 3.60
CA CYS A 205 2.20 11.60 4.85
C CYS A 205 1.81 10.76 6.07
N GLU A 206 2.78 10.46 6.91
CA GLU A 206 2.61 9.76 8.19
C GLU A 206 3.11 10.61 9.37
N GLY A 207 3.23 11.92 9.18
CA GLY A 207 3.68 12.83 10.22
C GLY A 207 2.73 12.86 11.41
N THR A 208 3.30 13.08 12.58
CA THR A 208 2.55 13.42 13.78
C THR A 208 2.16 14.90 13.69
N PHE A 209 0.91 15.17 13.87
CA PHE A 209 0.39 16.53 13.95
C PHE A 209 0.01 16.77 15.39
N GLU A 210 0.91 17.39 16.16
CA GLU A 210 0.70 17.69 17.58
C GLU A 210 -0.54 18.57 17.79
N ASP A 211 -0.84 19.43 16.80
CA ASP A 211 -1.96 20.36 16.83
C ASP A 211 -3.30 19.75 16.39
N ILE A 212 -3.33 18.49 15.93
CA ILE A 212 -4.57 17.85 15.54
C ILE A 212 -5.15 17.07 16.71
N ASP A 213 -6.29 17.51 17.19
CA ASP A 213 -7.09 16.71 18.12
C ASP A 213 -7.70 15.49 17.41
N TYR A 214 -7.00 14.38 17.49
CA TYR A 214 -7.44 13.13 16.88
C TYR A 214 -8.78 12.60 17.44
N LYS A 215 -9.15 13.00 18.66
CA LYS A 215 -10.40 12.58 19.28
C LYS A 215 -11.61 13.26 18.61
N ASN A 216 -11.38 14.46 18.10
CA ASN A 216 -12.41 15.27 17.46
C ASN A 216 -12.26 15.33 15.93
N TYR A 217 -11.34 14.54 15.34
CA TYR A 217 -11.20 14.47 13.89
C TYR A 217 -12.50 14.05 13.23
N GLN A 218 -12.96 14.88 12.29
CA GLN A 218 -14.16 14.59 11.52
C GLN A 218 -13.80 13.93 10.19
N PRO A 219 -14.51 12.88 9.76
CA PRO A 219 -14.33 12.31 8.44
C PRO A 219 -14.47 13.39 7.35
N GLY A 220 -13.44 13.48 6.50
CA GLY A 220 -13.38 14.52 5.45
C GLY A 220 -12.72 15.83 5.86
N GLN A 221 -12.37 16.02 7.11
CA GLN A 221 -11.57 17.16 7.54
C GLN A 221 -10.23 17.18 6.77
N TYR A 222 -9.90 18.34 6.21
CA TYR A 222 -8.61 18.51 5.56
C TYR A 222 -7.49 18.52 6.60
N VAL A 223 -6.50 17.66 6.38
CA VAL A 223 -5.26 17.61 7.17
C VAL A 223 -4.11 17.93 6.22
N PRO A 224 -3.36 19.02 6.42
CA PRO A 224 -2.23 19.36 5.54
C PRO A 224 -1.14 18.30 5.59
N LEU A 225 -0.29 18.24 4.58
CA LEU A 225 0.94 17.44 4.63
C LEU A 225 1.90 18.09 5.61
N CYS A 226 2.59 17.30 6.45
CA CYS A 226 3.56 17.89 7.39
C CYS A 226 4.83 18.43 6.69
N GLY A 227 5.14 17.97 5.47
CA GLY A 227 6.33 18.35 4.72
C GLY A 227 7.66 17.78 5.26
N GLU A 228 7.69 17.26 6.48
CA GLU A 228 8.92 16.92 7.20
C GLU A 228 9.15 15.43 7.38
N CYS A 229 8.08 14.62 7.43
CA CYS A 229 8.24 13.18 7.62
C CYS A 229 8.92 12.54 6.42
N PHE A 230 9.52 11.37 6.64
CA PHE A 230 10.16 10.58 5.59
C PHE A 230 9.29 10.47 4.33
N TRP A 231 8.02 10.15 4.49
CA TRP A 231 7.10 9.94 3.38
C TRP A 231 6.79 11.20 2.58
N CYS A 232 6.76 12.36 3.21
CA CYS A 232 6.62 13.64 2.50
C CYS A 232 7.88 13.95 1.68
N LYS A 233 9.05 13.82 2.28
CA LYS A 233 10.34 14.05 1.60
C LYS A 233 10.58 13.05 0.48
N GLU A 234 10.25 11.78 0.69
CA GLU A 234 10.33 10.75 -0.35
C GLU A 234 9.42 11.08 -1.54
N ARG A 235 8.19 11.53 -1.29
CA ARG A 235 7.27 11.93 -2.35
C ARG A 235 7.78 13.14 -3.14
N GLU A 236 8.26 14.17 -2.47
CA GLU A 236 8.84 15.36 -3.10
C GLU A 236 10.07 15.01 -3.96
N TRP A 237 10.98 14.21 -3.41
CA TRP A 237 12.11 13.68 -4.12
C TRP A 237 11.68 12.87 -5.36
N ALA A 238 10.68 12.00 -5.21
CA ALA A 238 10.18 11.17 -6.28
C ALA A 238 9.57 11.99 -7.42
N ILE A 239 8.78 13.01 -7.11
CA ILE A 239 8.22 13.93 -8.11
C ILE A 239 9.33 14.65 -8.88
N THR A 240 10.34 15.19 -8.16
CA THR A 240 11.47 15.89 -8.77
C THR A 240 12.29 14.98 -9.69
N ASN A 241 12.43 13.70 -9.35
CA ASN A 241 13.27 12.76 -10.13
C ASN A 241 12.49 12.01 -11.21
N ALA A 242 11.17 11.89 -11.11
CA ALA A 242 10.34 11.30 -12.17
C ALA A 242 10.35 12.12 -13.47
N ILE A 243 10.54 13.44 -13.37
CA ILE A 243 10.52 14.39 -14.50
C ILE A 243 11.89 14.45 -15.19
N LYS A 244 12.97 14.10 -14.49
CA LYS A 244 14.35 14.23 -15.00
C LYS A 244 14.84 13.05 -15.83
N ASN A 245 14.12 11.94 -15.84
CA ASN A 245 14.42 10.70 -16.56
C ASN A 245 13.26 10.31 -17.50
#